data_1bcb57386c6c812dd0c583b7266595fd
#
_entry.id   1bcb57386c6c812dd0c583b7266595fd
#
_cell.length_a   1.000
_cell.length_b   1.000
_cell.length_c   1.000
_cell.angle_alpha   90.00
_cell.angle_beta   90.00
_cell.angle_gamma   90.00
#
_symmetry.space_group_name_H-M   'P 1'
#
loop_
_entity.id
_entity.type
_entity.pdbx_description
1 polymer ?
#
loop_
_entity_poly.entity_id
_entity_poly.type
_entity_poly.pdbx_seq_one_letter_code
_entity_poly.pdbx_strand_id
1 'polypeptide(L)'
;ESQTALCIEESDSMDSTNNHSVKTMKSRNKESRRLSVYNKGVMTVVVAIIAMVITACSVSYKFNGASIDYNKTKTIQIADFPIRSSYVWGPMASIFNNQLKDQYANHTRLIQVKRNGDLKVEGEITQYSQRNKAVTAQGESAQVELSMTVNVRFTNNANHSEDFERQFTAT
;
A
#
# COMPACT_ATOMS: atom_id res chain seq x y z
N GLU A 1 -45.71 2.68 79.64
CA GLU A 1 -44.70 1.62 79.42
C GLU A 1 -44.72 0.97 78.04
N SER A 2 -45.70 1.27 77.18
CA SER A 2 -45.83 0.61 75.86
C SER A 2 -45.26 1.43 74.70
N GLN A 3 -44.83 2.66 74.90
CA GLN A 3 -44.31 3.48 73.81
C GLN A 3 -42.79 3.55 73.64
N THR A 4 -42.05 3.17 74.67
CA THR A 4 -40.57 3.18 74.62
C THR A 4 -39.97 1.93 73.96
N ALA A 5 -40.69 0.82 73.88
CA ALA A 5 -40.23 -0.40 73.23
C ALA A 5 -40.25 -0.30 71.72
N LEU A 6 -41.18 0.48 71.10
CA LEU A 6 -41.31 0.63 69.64
C LEU A 6 -40.18 1.49 69.03
N CYS A 7 -39.63 2.46 69.77
CA CYS A 7 -38.56 3.32 69.26
C CYS A 7 -37.19 2.65 69.21
N ILE A 8 -36.94 1.61 70.02
CA ILE A 8 -35.65 0.89 70.08
C ILE A 8 -35.58 -0.12 68.89
N GLU A 9 -36.73 -0.72 68.53
CA GLU A 9 -36.78 -1.71 67.42
C GLU A 9 -36.63 -1.05 66.04
N GLU A 10 -37.09 0.18 65.87
CA GLU A 10 -36.95 0.96 64.61
C GLU A 10 -35.53 1.49 64.37
N SER A 11 -34.75 1.75 65.42
CA SER A 11 -33.39 2.21 65.31
C SER A 11 -32.42 1.08 64.88
N ASP A 12 -32.64 -0.16 65.31
CA ASP A 12 -31.83 -1.31 64.94
C ASP A 12 -32.06 -1.74 63.48
N SER A 13 -33.28 -1.61 62.97
CA SER A 13 -33.62 -1.91 61.56
C SER A 13 -33.00 -0.92 60.59
N MET A 14 -32.91 0.36 60.93
CA MET A 14 -32.28 1.38 60.08
C MET A 14 -30.76 1.24 59.97
N ASP A 15 -30.08 0.82 61.04
CA ASP A 15 -28.60 0.66 61.03
C ASP A 15 -28.19 -0.58 60.21
N SER A 16 -28.96 -1.66 60.26
CA SER A 16 -28.72 -2.87 59.46
C SER A 16 -28.87 -2.63 57.94
N THR A 17 -29.88 -1.85 57.52
CA THR A 17 -30.08 -1.52 56.10
C THR A 17 -29.04 -0.56 55.53
N ASN A 18 -28.58 0.41 56.35
CA ASN A 18 -27.53 1.33 55.91
C ASN A 18 -26.18 0.62 55.77
N ASN A 19 -25.82 -0.28 56.65
CA ASN A 19 -24.58 -1.04 56.53
C ASN A 19 -24.54 -1.97 55.32
N HIS A 20 -25.67 -2.57 54.95
CA HIS A 20 -25.74 -3.43 53.75
C HIS A 20 -25.68 -2.61 52.45
N SER A 21 -26.30 -1.43 52.42
CA SER A 21 -26.24 -0.51 51.28
C SER A 21 -24.86 0.06 51.01
N VAL A 22 -24.17 0.44 52.07
CA VAL A 22 -22.78 0.98 51.99
C VAL A 22 -21.80 -0.11 51.56
N LYS A 23 -21.96 -1.36 51.98
CA LYS A 23 -21.11 -2.47 51.56
C LYS A 23 -21.31 -2.82 50.07
N THR A 24 -22.54 -2.81 49.59
CA THR A 24 -22.83 -3.09 48.16
C THR A 24 -22.37 -1.97 47.24
N MET A 25 -22.44 -0.70 47.64
CA MET A 25 -21.90 0.41 46.86
C MET A 25 -20.37 0.41 46.82
N LYS A 26 -19.71 0.03 47.88
CA LYS A 26 -18.23 -0.05 47.94
C LYS A 26 -17.68 -1.20 47.10
N SER A 27 -18.42 -2.33 47.02
CA SER A 27 -18.07 -3.47 46.17
C SER A 27 -18.21 -3.11 44.67
N ARG A 28 -19.34 -2.50 44.24
CA ARG A 28 -19.55 -2.07 42.86
C ARG A 28 -18.54 -1.05 42.36
N ASN A 29 -18.13 -0.13 43.22
CA ASN A 29 -17.13 0.90 42.85
C ASN A 29 -15.71 0.31 42.69
N LYS A 30 -15.37 -0.76 43.39
CA LYS A 30 -14.11 -1.47 43.23
C LYS A 30 -14.07 -2.31 41.95
N GLU A 31 -15.19 -2.87 41.52
CA GLU A 31 -15.32 -3.68 40.31
C GLU A 31 -15.32 -2.80 39.04
N SER A 32 -16.02 -1.67 39.07
CA SER A 32 -16.00 -0.71 37.95
C SER A 32 -14.62 -0.07 37.75
N ARG A 33 -13.83 0.13 38.80
CA ARG A 33 -12.44 0.61 38.72
C ARG A 33 -11.51 -0.43 38.07
N ARG A 34 -11.69 -1.72 38.37
CA ARG A 34 -10.90 -2.80 37.77
C ARG A 34 -11.21 -2.96 36.27
N LEU A 35 -12.46 -2.88 35.86
CA LEU A 35 -12.89 -2.92 34.51
C LEU A 35 -12.38 -1.70 33.71
N SER A 36 -12.38 -0.51 34.31
CA SER A 36 -11.87 0.71 33.68
C SER A 36 -10.35 0.66 33.45
N VAL A 37 -9.59 0.10 34.39
CA VAL A 37 -8.13 -0.04 34.26
C VAL A 37 -7.79 -1.12 33.23
N TYR A 38 -8.51 -2.24 33.20
CA TYR A 38 -8.34 -3.28 32.18
C TYR A 38 -8.66 -2.76 30.78
N ASN A 39 -9.75 -2.00 30.61
CA ASN A 39 -10.13 -1.42 29.35
C ASN A 39 -9.12 -0.38 28.83
N LYS A 40 -8.53 0.42 29.71
CA LYS A 40 -7.45 1.36 29.37
C LYS A 40 -6.18 0.62 28.95
N GLY A 41 -5.80 -0.45 29.64
CA GLY A 41 -4.63 -1.27 29.28
C GLY A 41 -4.81 -1.96 27.92
N VAL A 42 -5.96 -2.57 27.67
CA VAL A 42 -6.28 -3.20 26.40
C VAL A 42 -6.29 -2.17 25.27
N MET A 43 -6.88 -1.00 25.48
CA MET A 43 -6.90 0.09 24.50
C MET A 43 -5.47 0.56 24.15
N THR A 44 -4.60 0.68 25.12
CA THR A 44 -3.20 1.07 24.91
C THR A 44 -2.44 0.02 24.08
N VAL A 45 -2.65 -1.27 24.38
CA VAL A 45 -2.03 -2.36 23.62
C VAL A 45 -2.54 -2.40 22.17
N VAL A 46 -3.83 -2.21 21.95
CA VAL A 46 -4.43 -2.16 20.60
C VAL A 46 -3.86 -0.98 19.80
N VAL A 47 -3.76 0.20 20.40
CA VAL A 47 -3.17 1.38 19.75
C VAL A 47 -1.68 1.15 19.42
N ALA A 48 -0.92 0.51 20.30
CA ALA A 48 0.48 0.18 20.07
C ALA A 48 0.65 -0.82 18.91
N ILE A 49 -0.22 -1.82 18.81
CA ILE A 49 -0.21 -2.80 17.71
C ILE A 49 -0.56 -2.10 16.37
N ILE A 50 -1.56 -1.22 16.35
CA ILE A 50 -1.94 -0.45 15.16
C ILE A 50 -0.79 0.46 14.73
N ALA A 51 -0.13 1.15 15.65
CA ALA A 51 1.04 1.98 15.37
C ALA A 51 2.21 1.17 14.77
N MET A 52 2.42 -0.07 15.26
CA MET A 52 3.45 -0.97 14.75
C MET A 52 3.15 -1.47 13.33
N VAL A 53 1.89 -1.70 13.00
CA VAL A 53 1.46 -2.12 11.65
C VAL A 53 1.62 -0.99 10.62
N ILE A 54 1.38 0.27 11.02
CA ILE A 54 1.51 1.44 10.12
C ILE A 54 2.98 1.68 9.74
N THR A 55 3.94 1.40 10.62
CA THR A 55 5.37 1.57 10.33
C THR A 55 5.95 0.46 9.45
N ALA A 56 5.29 -0.70 9.35
CA ALA A 56 5.74 -1.82 8.52
C ALA A 56 5.45 -1.65 7.01
N CYS A 57 4.65 -0.66 6.60
CA CYS A 57 4.27 -0.43 5.20
C CYS A 57 5.10 0.66 4.51
N SER A 58 6.36 0.84 4.83
CA SER A 58 7.27 1.56 3.93
C SER A 58 7.77 0.59 2.83
N VAL A 59 6.93 0.32 1.85
CA VAL A 59 7.36 -0.33 0.62
C VAL A 59 8.23 0.67 -0.14
N SER A 60 9.52 0.63 0.15
CA SER A 60 10.51 1.31 -0.66
C SER A 60 10.63 0.55 -1.98
N TYR A 61 9.93 0.98 -3.01
CA TYR A 61 10.24 0.62 -4.38
C TYR A 61 11.61 1.22 -4.73
N LYS A 62 12.67 0.54 -4.34
CA LYS A 62 13.98 0.76 -4.93
C LYS A 62 13.91 0.22 -6.35
N PHE A 63 13.57 1.09 -7.27
CA PHE A 63 13.82 0.86 -8.69
C PHE A 63 15.33 0.74 -8.84
N ASN A 64 15.83 -0.48 -8.74
CA ASN A 64 17.25 -0.88 -8.94
C ASN A 64 18.30 0.00 -8.24
N GLY A 65 18.00 0.68 -7.14
CA GLY A 65 18.94 1.46 -6.36
C GLY A 65 19.36 2.82 -6.94
N ALA A 66 18.98 3.15 -8.15
CA ALA A 66 19.29 4.44 -8.77
C ALA A 66 18.21 5.47 -8.44
N SER A 67 18.46 6.28 -7.44
CA SER A 67 17.77 7.56 -7.30
C SER A 67 18.32 8.51 -8.35
N ILE A 68 17.48 9.03 -9.24
CA ILE A 68 17.90 10.02 -10.24
C ILE A 68 18.45 11.25 -9.51
N ASP A 69 19.72 11.57 -9.73
CA ASP A 69 20.32 12.80 -9.23
C ASP A 69 19.94 13.97 -10.15
N TYR A 70 18.84 14.65 -9.83
CA TYR A 70 18.35 15.79 -10.62
C TYR A 70 19.28 17.01 -10.64
N ASN A 71 20.36 17.01 -9.85
CA ASN A 71 21.39 18.06 -9.95
C ASN A 71 22.32 17.81 -11.13
N LYS A 72 22.55 16.54 -11.46
CA LYS A 72 23.45 16.12 -12.54
C LYS A 72 22.73 15.76 -13.83
N THR A 73 21.52 15.21 -13.72
CA THR A 73 20.72 14.71 -14.83
C THR A 73 19.38 15.46 -14.92
N LYS A 74 19.21 16.25 -15.96
CA LYS A 74 18.03 17.10 -16.18
C LYS A 74 17.22 16.67 -17.40
N THR A 75 17.86 15.99 -18.35
CA THR A 75 17.26 15.65 -19.63
C THR A 75 17.24 14.15 -19.86
N ILE A 76 16.18 13.68 -20.57
CA ILE A 76 16.05 12.29 -20.97
C ILE A 76 15.71 12.19 -22.45
N GLN A 77 16.41 11.31 -23.12
CA GLN A 77 16.12 10.90 -24.49
C GLN A 77 15.45 9.54 -24.47
N ILE A 78 14.22 9.45 -24.96
CA ILE A 78 13.47 8.20 -25.09
C ILE A 78 13.39 7.88 -26.58
N ALA A 79 14.07 6.83 -27.00
CA ALA A 79 13.97 6.33 -28.37
C ALA A 79 12.65 5.57 -28.57
N ASP A 80 12.19 5.50 -29.81
CA ASP A 80 11.02 4.68 -30.13
C ASP A 80 11.41 3.20 -30.11
N PHE A 81 10.56 2.38 -29.48
CA PHE A 81 10.72 0.93 -29.35
C PHE A 81 10.05 0.23 -30.54
N PRO A 82 10.81 -0.32 -31.47
CA PRO A 82 10.26 -1.09 -32.57
C PRO A 82 9.75 -2.44 -32.08
N ILE A 83 8.76 -3.00 -32.80
CA ILE A 83 8.30 -4.37 -32.56
C ILE A 83 9.18 -5.33 -33.38
N ARG A 84 9.79 -6.31 -32.70
CA ARG A 84 10.54 -7.42 -33.26
C ARG A 84 9.85 -8.76 -33.10
N SER A 85 8.65 -8.77 -32.50
CA SER A 85 7.85 -9.96 -32.32
C SER A 85 7.32 -10.52 -33.65
N SER A 86 7.17 -11.84 -33.73
CA SER A 86 6.57 -12.51 -34.89
C SER A 86 5.08 -12.15 -35.08
N TYR A 87 4.37 -11.88 -33.99
CA TYR A 87 3.00 -11.37 -34.03
C TYR A 87 3.04 -9.85 -33.80
N VAL A 88 2.42 -9.12 -34.72
CA VAL A 88 2.40 -7.65 -34.68
C VAL A 88 0.96 -7.17 -34.74
N TRP A 89 0.55 -6.52 -33.66
CA TRP A 89 -0.65 -5.67 -33.70
C TRP A 89 -0.21 -4.23 -34.01
N GLY A 90 -0.58 -3.72 -35.19
CA GLY A 90 -0.07 -2.47 -35.73
C GLY A 90 -0.02 -1.27 -34.79
N PRO A 91 -1.08 -0.96 -34.02
CA PRO A 91 -1.09 0.18 -33.07
C PRO A 91 -0.19 0.03 -31.87
N MET A 92 0.29 -1.18 -31.51
CA MET A 92 0.98 -1.48 -30.26
C MET A 92 2.22 -0.60 -30.05
N ALA A 93 3.07 -0.47 -31.07
CA ALA A 93 4.30 0.33 -30.95
C ALA A 93 3.99 1.79 -30.61
N SER A 94 3.01 2.38 -31.28
CA SER A 94 2.61 3.78 -31.02
C SER A 94 2.04 3.96 -29.64
N ILE A 95 1.16 3.05 -29.21
CA ILE A 95 0.54 3.09 -27.87
C ILE A 95 1.63 2.94 -26.80
N PHE A 96 2.50 1.94 -26.93
CA PHE A 96 3.58 1.71 -25.97
C PHE A 96 4.51 2.91 -25.86
N ASN A 97 4.99 3.43 -27.01
CA ASN A 97 5.93 4.55 -27.04
C ASN A 97 5.32 5.83 -26.45
N ASN A 98 4.06 6.12 -26.75
CA ASN A 98 3.37 7.28 -26.18
C ASN A 98 3.18 7.12 -24.66
N GLN A 99 2.69 5.96 -24.22
CA GLN A 99 2.52 5.69 -22.79
C GLN A 99 3.85 5.75 -22.02
N LEU A 100 4.92 5.23 -22.58
CA LEU A 100 6.25 5.30 -21.96
C LEU A 100 6.70 6.76 -21.80
N LYS A 101 6.57 7.57 -22.86
CA LYS A 101 6.92 9.00 -22.83
C LYS A 101 6.06 9.77 -21.80
N ASP A 102 4.76 9.49 -21.77
CA ASP A 102 3.83 10.10 -20.81
C ASP A 102 4.14 9.72 -19.37
N GLN A 103 4.52 8.46 -19.12
CA GLN A 103 4.93 8.02 -17.78
C GLN A 103 6.17 8.79 -17.28
N TYR A 104 7.19 8.94 -18.12
CA TYR A 104 8.36 9.74 -17.74
C TYR A 104 8.03 11.22 -17.54
N ALA A 105 7.18 11.80 -18.39
CA ALA A 105 6.76 13.20 -18.27
C ALA A 105 5.98 13.48 -16.99
N ASN A 106 5.09 12.56 -16.60
CA ASN A 106 4.20 12.75 -15.47
C ASN A 106 4.84 12.36 -14.12
N HIS A 107 5.79 11.44 -14.12
CA HIS A 107 6.36 10.87 -12.88
C HIS A 107 7.80 11.30 -12.60
N THR A 108 8.43 12.05 -13.50
CA THR A 108 9.79 12.58 -13.29
C THR A 108 9.86 14.07 -13.56
N ARG A 109 10.93 14.71 -13.10
CA ARG A 109 11.24 16.11 -13.39
C ARG A 109 12.14 16.25 -14.61
N LEU A 110 12.36 15.19 -15.39
CA LEU A 110 13.23 15.16 -16.53
C LEU A 110 12.55 15.84 -17.74
N ILE A 111 13.34 16.66 -18.43
CA ILE A 111 12.91 17.27 -19.67
C ILE A 111 13.19 16.31 -20.83
N GLN A 112 12.17 15.93 -21.58
CA GLN A 112 12.33 15.05 -22.73
C GLN A 112 12.98 15.81 -23.87
N VAL A 113 14.03 15.23 -24.43
CA VAL A 113 14.77 15.76 -25.57
C VAL A 113 14.89 14.72 -26.69
N LYS A 114 14.99 15.18 -27.94
CA LYS A 114 15.11 14.28 -29.09
C LYS A 114 16.50 13.67 -29.27
N ARG A 115 17.54 14.35 -28.78
CA ARG A 115 18.95 13.96 -28.92
C ARG A 115 19.76 14.48 -27.75
N ASN A 116 20.87 13.79 -27.44
CA ASN A 116 21.87 14.22 -26.44
C ASN A 116 21.26 14.47 -25.05
N GLY A 117 20.35 13.58 -24.60
CA GLY A 117 19.85 13.58 -23.23
C GLY A 117 20.95 13.11 -22.26
N ASP A 118 20.92 13.61 -21.02
CA ASP A 118 21.77 13.12 -19.94
C ASP A 118 21.50 11.64 -19.67
N LEU A 119 20.22 11.27 -19.76
CA LEU A 119 19.74 9.89 -19.69
C LEU A 119 19.23 9.47 -21.06
N LYS A 120 19.47 8.22 -21.43
CA LYS A 120 18.96 7.61 -22.66
C LYS A 120 18.25 6.31 -22.35
N VAL A 121 17.04 6.17 -22.87
CA VAL A 121 16.25 4.93 -22.81
C VAL A 121 15.98 4.50 -24.24
N GLU A 122 16.40 3.30 -24.58
CA GLU A 122 16.16 2.66 -25.87
C GLU A 122 15.88 1.19 -25.69
N GLY A 123 15.28 0.56 -26.68
CA GLY A 123 14.98 -0.86 -26.61
C GLY A 123 14.08 -1.33 -27.72
N GLU A 124 13.54 -2.52 -27.57
CA GLU A 124 12.65 -3.16 -28.54
C GLU A 124 11.63 -4.06 -27.87
N ILE A 125 10.46 -4.20 -28.48
CA ILE A 125 9.43 -5.15 -28.07
C ILE A 125 9.77 -6.49 -28.75
N THR A 126 10.31 -7.42 -27.94
CA THR A 126 10.82 -8.72 -28.44
C THR A 126 9.73 -9.77 -28.58
N GLN A 127 8.71 -9.70 -27.73
CA GLN A 127 7.59 -10.65 -27.76
C GLN A 127 6.27 -9.95 -27.45
N TYR A 128 5.26 -10.32 -28.22
CA TYR A 128 3.87 -9.99 -27.95
C TYR A 128 3.02 -11.22 -28.29
N SER A 129 2.21 -11.66 -27.37
CA SER A 129 1.33 -12.81 -27.58
C SER A 129 -0.03 -12.60 -26.95
N GLN A 130 -1.03 -13.19 -27.58
CA GLN A 130 -2.40 -13.20 -27.10
C GLN A 130 -2.85 -14.66 -26.95
N ARG A 131 -3.39 -15.00 -25.80
CA ARG A 131 -3.92 -16.34 -25.52
C ARG A 131 -5.32 -16.25 -24.95
N ASN A 132 -6.20 -17.12 -25.38
CA ASN A 132 -7.51 -17.31 -24.76
C ASN A 132 -7.34 -18.09 -23.47
N LYS A 133 -7.73 -17.49 -22.34
CA LYS A 133 -7.58 -18.09 -20.99
C LYS A 133 -8.80 -18.90 -20.58
N ALA A 134 -9.97 -18.49 -21.02
CA ALA A 134 -11.23 -19.18 -20.79
C ALA A 134 -12.09 -19.15 -22.05
N VAL A 135 -12.81 -20.24 -22.30
CA VAL A 135 -13.76 -20.38 -23.40
C VAL A 135 -15.14 -20.63 -22.79
N THR A 136 -16.17 -19.95 -23.25
CA THR A 136 -17.54 -20.20 -22.84
C THR A 136 -18.04 -21.53 -23.40
N ALA A 137 -19.15 -22.05 -22.86
CA ALA A 137 -19.78 -23.27 -23.34
C ALA A 137 -20.21 -23.17 -24.83
N GLN A 138 -20.37 -21.95 -25.35
CA GLN A 138 -20.70 -21.65 -26.74
C GLN A 138 -19.45 -21.52 -27.64
N GLY A 139 -18.24 -21.72 -27.08
CA GLY A 139 -16.98 -21.64 -27.83
C GLY A 139 -16.42 -20.23 -28.02
N GLU A 140 -17.01 -19.21 -27.39
CA GLU A 140 -16.49 -17.86 -27.41
C GLU A 140 -15.43 -17.64 -26.34
N SER A 141 -14.43 -16.82 -26.65
CA SER A 141 -13.38 -16.47 -25.68
C SER A 141 -13.93 -15.51 -24.62
N ALA A 142 -14.01 -16.00 -23.37
CA ALA A 142 -14.49 -15.21 -22.22
C ALA A 142 -13.38 -14.34 -21.61
N GLN A 143 -12.12 -14.75 -21.74
CA GLN A 143 -10.95 -14.03 -21.25
C GLN A 143 -9.79 -14.16 -22.23
N VAL A 144 -9.11 -13.05 -22.44
CA VAL A 144 -7.90 -12.98 -23.25
C VAL A 144 -6.75 -12.52 -22.36
N GLU A 145 -5.68 -13.29 -22.37
CA GLU A 145 -4.42 -12.94 -21.73
C GLU A 145 -3.46 -12.36 -22.75
N LEU A 146 -2.99 -11.15 -22.50
CA LEU A 146 -1.96 -10.50 -23.30
C LEU A 146 -0.64 -10.59 -22.57
N SER A 147 0.41 -11.03 -23.23
CA SER A 147 1.76 -11.04 -22.69
C SER A 147 2.68 -10.25 -23.61
N MET A 148 3.48 -9.38 -23.03
CA MET A 148 4.44 -8.56 -23.74
C MET A 148 5.79 -8.62 -23.06
N THR A 149 6.85 -8.78 -23.85
CA THR A 149 8.24 -8.73 -23.41
C THR A 149 8.99 -7.62 -24.12
N VAL A 150 9.69 -6.81 -23.35
CA VAL A 150 10.44 -5.66 -23.85
C VAL A 150 11.89 -5.77 -23.36
N ASN A 151 12.84 -5.63 -24.27
CA ASN A 151 14.24 -5.46 -23.90
C ASN A 151 14.53 -3.96 -23.82
N VAL A 152 15.07 -3.51 -22.69
CA VAL A 152 15.34 -2.10 -22.39
C VAL A 152 16.82 -1.93 -22.12
N ARG A 153 17.45 -0.97 -22.80
CA ARG A 153 18.79 -0.48 -22.52
C ARG A 153 18.68 0.94 -21.98
N PHE A 154 19.19 1.12 -20.78
CA PHE A 154 19.31 2.41 -20.13
C PHE A 154 20.75 2.85 -20.10
N THR A 155 21.04 4.09 -20.46
CA THR A 155 22.36 4.68 -20.43
C THR A 155 22.30 6.01 -19.66
N ASN A 156 23.17 6.17 -18.68
CA ASN A 156 23.38 7.42 -17.97
C ASN A 156 24.70 8.05 -18.43
N ASN A 157 24.63 9.07 -19.29
CA ASN A 157 25.81 9.76 -19.82
C ASN A 157 26.60 10.52 -18.74
N ALA A 158 26.00 10.82 -17.59
CA ALA A 158 26.69 11.45 -16.45
C ALA A 158 27.38 10.42 -15.54
N ASN A 159 26.90 9.16 -15.52
CA ASN A 159 27.45 8.09 -14.68
C ASN A 159 27.18 6.71 -15.29
N HIS A 160 28.09 6.21 -16.09
CA HIS A 160 27.97 4.91 -16.78
C HIS A 160 27.91 3.70 -15.83
N SER A 161 28.22 3.85 -14.55
CA SER A 161 28.04 2.74 -13.58
C SER A 161 26.57 2.39 -13.33
N GLU A 162 25.65 3.23 -13.76
CA GLU A 162 24.20 3.03 -13.65
C GLU A 162 23.60 2.44 -14.93
N ASP A 163 24.41 2.23 -15.96
CA ASP A 163 23.94 1.65 -17.22
C ASP A 163 23.46 0.22 -16.99
N PHE A 164 22.35 -0.13 -17.62
CA PHE A 164 21.87 -1.51 -17.60
C PHE A 164 21.16 -1.88 -18.91
N GLU A 165 21.16 -3.17 -19.17
CA GLU A 165 20.29 -3.79 -20.18
C GLU A 165 19.48 -4.90 -19.50
N ARG A 166 18.17 -4.84 -19.63
CA ARG A 166 17.28 -5.78 -18.97
C ARG A 166 16.01 -6.03 -19.79
N GLN A 167 15.55 -7.27 -19.67
CA GLN A 167 14.27 -7.70 -20.23
C GLN A 167 13.17 -7.60 -19.17
N PHE A 168 12.03 -7.05 -19.55
CA PHE A 168 10.82 -6.94 -18.73
C PHE A 168 9.68 -7.68 -19.42
N THR A 169 8.94 -8.48 -18.67
CA THR A 169 7.75 -9.17 -19.14
C THR A 169 6.55 -8.79 -18.29
N ALA A 170 5.45 -8.48 -18.94
CA ALA A 170 4.16 -8.22 -18.32
C ALA A 170 3.07 -9.11 -18.95
N THR A 171 2.09 -9.51 -18.13
CA THR A 171 0.96 -10.36 -18.52
C THR A 171 -0.34 -9.79 -17.97
#